data_c193ded42fa54455cfb4b2cee21d6da0
#
_entry.id   c193ded42fa54455cfb4b2cee21d6da0
#
_cell.length_a   1.000
_cell.length_b   1.000
_cell.length_c   1.000
_cell.angle_alpha   90.00
_cell.angle_beta   90.00
_cell.angle_gamma   90.00
#
_symmetry.space_group_name_H-M   'P 1'
#
loop_
_entity.id
_entity.type
_entity.pdbx_description
1 polymer ?
#
loop_
_entity_poly.entity_id
_entity_poly.type
_entity_poly.pdbx_seq_one_letter_code
_entity_poly.pdbx_strand_id
1 'polypeptide(L)'
;MPYDVRRDFIGYGANPPDPKWPNGARIAVNFVMNYEEGSEPSIQDGEGHTEIGLSDASRMGQSIQGRDLAAEGLFEYGSRVGFWRLMRLFQERGLPMTIFGCGLALERNPEAAAAIQKAGFDVCSHGWRWIKHYELDEATEREHIRKAITAIQKMTGERPLGWYCRYGPSVNTRRLVMEEGGFLYDSDYYGDELPFWVTVDGKAQLVVPYSVTNNDGQFGAAIGTSDQWFSFVRDAFDMLYREGANAPKMMSVGLHMRLIGHPARAVGLERLLDHIQKHEGVWVTRRVDIARHWIKTHPYAGKGLNE
;
A
#
# COMPACT_ATOMS: atom_id res chain seq x y z
N MET A 1 22.91 13.29 15.16
CA MET A 1 23.39 12.98 13.79
C MET A 1 22.17 12.53 13.02
N PRO A 2 22.03 12.85 11.74
CA PRO A 2 20.92 12.31 10.97
C PRO A 2 20.99 10.77 10.99
N TYR A 3 19.83 10.11 11.08
CA TYR A 3 19.72 8.66 11.01
C TYR A 3 20.37 8.16 9.71
N ASP A 4 21.37 7.29 9.81
CA ASP A 4 22.04 6.68 8.67
C ASP A 4 21.23 5.51 8.14
N VAL A 5 20.51 5.72 7.04
CA VAL A 5 19.77 4.67 6.34
C VAL A 5 20.74 3.88 5.47
N ARG A 6 21.35 2.83 6.03
CA ARG A 6 22.25 1.96 5.30
C ARG A 6 21.51 1.13 4.28
N ARG A 7 22.15 0.93 3.12
CA ARG A 7 21.68 -0.02 2.11
C ARG A 7 22.14 -1.42 2.46
N ASP A 8 21.20 -2.38 2.39
CA ASP A 8 21.50 -3.80 2.49
C ASP A 8 21.32 -4.44 1.09
N PHE A 9 22.34 -5.10 0.59
CA PHE A 9 22.34 -5.85 -0.67
C PHE A 9 22.35 -7.36 -0.46
N ILE A 10 22.28 -7.82 0.76
CA ILE A 10 22.37 -9.23 1.14
C ILE A 10 20.98 -9.79 1.48
N GLY A 11 20.22 -9.08 2.32
CA GLY A 11 18.89 -9.51 2.78
C GLY A 11 18.92 -10.94 3.34
N TYR A 12 17.92 -11.73 2.99
CA TYR A 12 17.90 -13.16 3.32
C TYR A 12 18.80 -14.04 2.43
N GLY A 13 19.30 -13.49 1.32
CA GLY A 13 20.16 -14.20 0.38
C GLY A 13 19.52 -15.47 -0.20
N ALA A 14 20.32 -16.52 -0.35
CA ALA A 14 19.88 -17.77 -0.94
C ALA A 14 19.00 -18.64 -0.02
N ASN A 15 18.92 -18.31 1.25
CA ASN A 15 18.25 -19.13 2.27
C ASN A 15 17.21 -18.30 3.06
N PRO A 16 16.11 -17.84 2.43
CA PRO A 16 15.07 -17.12 3.14
C PRO A 16 14.44 -18.00 4.22
N PRO A 17 14.00 -17.43 5.35
CA PRO A 17 13.33 -18.19 6.39
C PRO A 17 11.98 -18.72 5.89
N ASP A 18 11.56 -19.88 6.40
CA ASP A 18 10.20 -20.34 6.22
C ASP A 18 9.24 -19.45 7.02
N PRO A 19 8.37 -18.67 6.38
CA PRO A 19 7.44 -17.78 7.07
C PRO A 19 6.37 -18.51 7.87
N LYS A 20 6.21 -19.81 7.71
CA LYS A 20 5.23 -20.66 8.39
C LYS A 20 3.81 -20.13 8.24
N TRP A 21 3.44 -19.73 7.03
CA TRP A 21 2.12 -19.18 6.77
C TRP A 21 0.99 -20.07 7.29
N PRO A 22 -0.13 -19.52 7.75
CA PRO A 22 -1.26 -20.30 8.25
C PRO A 22 -1.68 -21.41 7.29
N ASN A 23 -2.04 -22.56 7.84
CA ASN A 23 -2.45 -23.77 7.10
C ASN A 23 -1.43 -24.28 6.08
N GLY A 24 -0.13 -23.96 6.28
CA GLY A 24 0.92 -24.37 5.34
C GLY A 24 0.81 -23.71 3.97
N ALA A 25 0.29 -22.50 3.90
CA ALA A 25 0.15 -21.77 2.65
C ALA A 25 1.52 -21.54 1.98
N ARG A 26 1.54 -21.69 0.65
CA ARG A 26 2.74 -21.47 -0.18
C ARG A 26 3.01 -19.99 -0.43
N ILE A 27 1.96 -19.19 -0.37
CA ILE A 27 2.03 -17.75 -0.62
C ILE A 27 1.02 -17.01 0.24
N ALA A 28 1.43 -15.88 0.81
CA ALA A 28 0.54 -14.90 1.38
C ALA A 28 0.30 -13.80 0.35
N VAL A 29 -0.95 -13.58 -0.05
CA VAL A 29 -1.31 -12.52 -1.01
C VAL A 29 -2.06 -11.42 -0.28
N ASN A 30 -1.59 -10.19 -0.40
CA ASN A 30 -2.30 -9.04 0.12
C ASN A 30 -2.63 -8.04 -1.00
N PHE A 31 -3.89 -7.66 -1.07
CA PHE A 31 -4.38 -6.61 -1.93
C PHE A 31 -4.41 -5.30 -1.16
N VAL A 32 -3.90 -4.25 -1.78
CA VAL A 32 -3.83 -2.91 -1.19
C VAL A 32 -4.59 -1.95 -2.08
N MET A 33 -5.66 -1.37 -1.57
CA MET A 33 -6.35 -0.27 -2.24
C MET A 33 -5.82 1.05 -1.67
N ASN A 34 -5.20 1.85 -2.53
CA ASN A 34 -4.73 3.18 -2.17
C ASN A 34 -5.90 4.16 -2.20
N TYR A 35 -6.30 4.66 -1.04
CA TYR A 35 -7.36 5.67 -0.89
C TYR A 35 -6.73 7.06 -0.72
N GLU A 36 -6.51 7.73 -1.82
CA GLU A 36 -5.72 8.95 -1.94
C GLU A 36 -6.55 10.15 -2.39
N GLU A 37 -7.63 9.89 -3.12
CA GLU A 37 -8.47 10.88 -3.78
C GLU A 37 -9.10 11.86 -2.79
N GLY A 38 -8.83 13.14 -3.03
CA GLY A 38 -9.17 14.24 -2.14
C GLY A 38 -8.06 14.61 -1.16
N SER A 39 -6.87 13.98 -1.24
CA SER A 39 -5.68 14.34 -0.45
C SER A 39 -4.44 14.61 -1.32
N GLU A 40 -4.57 14.49 -2.62
CA GLU A 40 -3.57 14.86 -3.61
C GLU A 40 -3.25 16.36 -3.58
N PRO A 41 -2.07 16.79 -4.06
CA PRO A 41 -1.77 18.19 -4.26
C PRO A 41 -2.80 18.89 -5.13
N SER A 42 -3.34 20.01 -4.64
CA SER A 42 -4.32 20.82 -5.36
C SER A 42 -4.14 22.31 -5.07
N ILE A 43 -4.53 23.15 -6.03
CA ILE A 43 -4.55 24.59 -5.87
C ILE A 43 -5.51 25.01 -4.73
N GLN A 44 -6.60 24.29 -4.54
CA GLN A 44 -7.57 24.54 -3.49
C GLN A 44 -7.00 24.28 -2.07
N ASP A 45 -6.04 23.37 -1.97
CA ASP A 45 -5.35 23.04 -0.71
C ASP A 45 -4.07 23.86 -0.50
N GLY A 46 -3.79 24.81 -1.39
CA GLY A 46 -2.68 25.76 -1.28
C GLY A 46 -1.41 25.38 -2.03
N GLU A 47 -1.41 24.27 -2.78
CA GLU A 47 -0.30 23.94 -3.66
C GLU A 47 -0.35 24.74 -4.96
N GLY A 48 0.83 24.93 -5.60
CA GLY A 48 0.94 25.70 -6.83
C GLY A 48 0.48 24.96 -8.10
N HIS A 49 -0.06 23.74 -7.98
CA HIS A 49 -0.44 22.89 -9.10
C HIS A 49 -1.56 21.92 -8.73
N THR A 50 -2.23 21.38 -9.76
CA THR A 50 -3.11 20.21 -9.63
C THR A 50 -2.29 18.94 -9.91
N GLU A 51 -2.42 17.92 -9.07
CA GLU A 51 -1.77 16.63 -9.25
C GLU A 51 -2.33 15.89 -10.47
N ILE A 52 -1.45 15.34 -11.30
CA ILE A 52 -1.79 14.52 -12.47
C ILE A 52 -1.22 13.10 -12.37
N GLY A 53 -0.32 12.87 -11.42
CA GLY A 53 0.40 11.61 -11.27
C GLY A 53 -0.51 10.42 -10.99
N LEU A 54 -0.13 9.25 -11.48
CA LEU A 54 -0.91 8.02 -11.36
C LEU A 54 -2.40 8.20 -11.74
N SER A 55 -2.64 8.97 -12.82
CA SER A 55 -3.96 9.14 -13.43
C SER A 55 -3.81 9.19 -14.95
N ASP A 56 -4.93 9.08 -15.68
CA ASP A 56 -4.91 9.19 -17.15
C ASP A 56 -4.54 10.61 -17.62
N ALA A 57 -4.66 11.63 -16.74
CA ALA A 57 -4.21 13.00 -17.05
C ALA A 57 -2.71 13.07 -17.32
N SER A 58 -1.89 12.24 -16.69
CA SER A 58 -0.44 12.19 -16.92
C SER A 58 -0.06 11.86 -18.36
N ARG A 59 -0.97 11.26 -19.14
CA ARG A 59 -0.79 10.92 -20.56
C ARG A 59 -1.16 12.04 -21.52
N MET A 60 -1.86 13.07 -21.03
CA MET A 60 -2.36 14.17 -21.87
C MET A 60 -1.27 15.19 -22.22
N GLY A 61 -0.06 15.05 -21.68
CA GLY A 61 1.18 15.65 -22.16
C GLY A 61 1.43 17.12 -21.82
N GLN A 62 0.48 17.84 -21.23
CA GLN A 62 0.67 19.24 -20.83
C GLN A 62 0.06 19.49 -19.45
N SER A 63 0.85 20.06 -18.54
CA SER A 63 0.31 20.61 -17.29
C SER A 63 -0.46 21.90 -17.62
N ILE A 64 -1.72 21.96 -17.21
CA ILE A 64 -2.54 23.17 -17.27
C ILE A 64 -2.04 24.13 -16.20
N GLN A 65 -1.84 25.42 -16.57
CA GLN A 65 -1.59 26.45 -15.57
C GLN A 65 -2.86 26.70 -14.75
N GLY A 66 -2.73 26.66 -13.43
CA GLY A 66 -3.86 26.78 -12.51
C GLY A 66 -4.54 25.44 -12.26
N ARG A 67 -5.84 25.46 -12.03
CA ARG A 67 -6.64 24.25 -11.79
C ARG A 67 -6.84 23.45 -13.07
N ASP A 68 -6.51 22.19 -13.02
CA ASP A 68 -6.83 21.20 -14.06
C ASP A 68 -8.11 20.44 -13.68
N LEU A 69 -9.26 20.95 -14.14
CA LEU A 69 -10.57 20.34 -13.84
C LEU A 69 -10.72 18.94 -14.41
N ALA A 70 -9.99 18.59 -15.48
CA ALA A 70 -10.02 17.24 -16.03
C ALA A 70 -9.28 16.26 -15.11
N ALA A 71 -8.10 16.64 -14.63
CA ALA A 71 -7.37 15.84 -13.65
C ALA A 71 -8.15 15.70 -12.33
N GLU A 72 -8.69 16.80 -11.79
CA GLU A 72 -9.55 16.78 -10.60
C GLU A 72 -10.72 15.80 -10.80
N GLY A 73 -11.40 15.83 -11.96
CA GLY A 73 -12.49 14.90 -12.29
C GLY A 73 -12.06 13.43 -12.33
N LEU A 74 -10.81 13.12 -12.70
CA LEU A 74 -10.27 11.75 -12.67
C LEU A 74 -10.05 11.27 -11.23
N PHE A 75 -9.54 12.12 -10.35
CA PHE A 75 -9.45 11.82 -8.92
C PHE A 75 -10.86 11.64 -8.32
N GLU A 76 -11.80 12.56 -8.59
CA GLU A 76 -13.18 12.40 -8.14
C GLU A 76 -13.81 11.08 -8.61
N TYR A 77 -13.56 10.66 -9.86
CA TYR A 77 -14.05 9.38 -10.36
C TYR A 77 -13.59 8.22 -9.49
N GLY A 78 -12.32 8.23 -9.06
CA GLY A 78 -11.77 7.21 -8.17
C GLY A 78 -12.60 7.07 -6.90
N SER A 79 -12.83 8.17 -6.20
CA SER A 79 -13.60 8.20 -4.95
C SER A 79 -15.10 7.92 -5.16
N ARG A 80 -15.70 8.50 -6.21
CA ARG A 80 -17.16 8.44 -6.45
C ARG A 80 -17.64 7.13 -7.06
N VAL A 81 -16.79 6.46 -7.88
CA VAL A 81 -17.19 5.29 -8.69
C VAL A 81 -16.22 4.13 -8.52
N GLY A 82 -14.92 4.38 -8.69
CA GLY A 82 -13.87 3.35 -8.66
C GLY A 82 -13.83 2.61 -7.32
N PHE A 83 -13.85 3.35 -6.21
CA PHE A 83 -13.92 2.80 -4.85
C PHE A 83 -15.03 1.76 -4.70
N TRP A 84 -16.27 2.14 -5.03
CA TRP A 84 -17.43 1.27 -4.85
C TRP A 84 -17.40 0.03 -5.74
N ARG A 85 -16.79 0.14 -6.94
CA ARG A 85 -16.57 -1.02 -7.81
C ARG A 85 -15.60 -2.00 -7.18
N LEU A 86 -14.46 -1.52 -6.70
CA LEU A 86 -13.47 -2.37 -6.03
C LEU A 86 -14.03 -3.00 -4.77
N MET A 87 -14.73 -2.23 -3.93
CA MET A 87 -15.39 -2.76 -2.73
C MET A 87 -16.29 -3.95 -3.06
N ARG A 88 -17.14 -3.83 -4.09
CA ARG A 88 -18.04 -4.93 -4.50
C ARG A 88 -17.26 -6.16 -4.97
N LEU A 89 -16.22 -5.98 -5.81
CA LEU A 89 -15.41 -7.10 -6.31
C LEU A 89 -14.82 -7.96 -5.19
N PHE A 90 -14.33 -7.32 -4.13
CA PHE A 90 -13.76 -8.02 -2.99
C PHE A 90 -14.84 -8.61 -2.06
N GLN A 91 -15.89 -7.86 -1.76
CA GLN A 91 -16.97 -8.31 -0.88
C GLN A 91 -17.73 -9.49 -1.46
N GLU A 92 -18.06 -9.48 -2.76
CA GLU A 92 -18.74 -10.59 -3.46
C GLU A 92 -17.92 -11.88 -3.42
N ARG A 93 -16.60 -11.79 -3.32
CA ARG A 93 -15.69 -12.93 -3.22
C ARG A 93 -15.28 -13.28 -1.79
N GLY A 94 -15.74 -12.52 -0.80
CA GLY A 94 -15.33 -12.70 0.60
C GLY A 94 -13.84 -12.51 0.84
N LEU A 95 -13.16 -11.73 0.00
CA LEU A 95 -11.71 -11.51 0.09
C LEU A 95 -11.38 -10.30 0.98
N PRO A 96 -10.41 -10.44 1.89
CA PRO A 96 -9.91 -9.31 2.69
C PRO A 96 -9.02 -8.39 1.86
N MET A 97 -8.89 -7.14 2.33
CA MET A 97 -8.06 -6.11 1.72
C MET A 97 -7.47 -5.19 2.79
N THR A 98 -6.33 -4.59 2.51
CA THR A 98 -5.80 -3.46 3.26
C THR A 98 -6.02 -2.17 2.48
N ILE A 99 -6.47 -1.14 3.16
CA ILE A 99 -6.60 0.21 2.61
C ILE A 99 -5.37 1.02 3.01
N PHE A 100 -4.59 1.49 2.05
CA PHE A 100 -3.63 2.56 2.29
C PHE A 100 -4.40 3.88 2.24
N GLY A 101 -4.78 4.35 3.42
CA GLY A 101 -5.69 5.49 3.56
C GLY A 101 -4.97 6.77 3.94
N CYS A 102 -5.08 7.81 3.11
CA CYS A 102 -4.70 9.16 3.49
C CYS A 102 -5.74 9.74 4.46
N GLY A 103 -5.28 10.32 5.57
CA GLY A 103 -6.17 10.84 6.60
C GLY A 103 -7.16 11.87 6.08
N LEU A 104 -6.70 12.84 5.29
CA LEU A 104 -7.55 13.89 4.70
C LEU A 104 -8.55 13.32 3.69
N ALA A 105 -8.16 12.32 2.90
CA ALA A 105 -9.05 11.68 1.93
C ALA A 105 -10.24 11.00 2.62
N LEU A 106 -9.99 10.29 3.73
CA LEU A 106 -11.04 9.66 4.53
C LEU A 106 -11.94 10.69 5.24
N GLU A 107 -11.40 11.82 5.74
CA GLU A 107 -12.21 12.90 6.30
C GLU A 107 -13.14 13.54 5.26
N ARG A 108 -12.69 13.64 4.00
CA ARG A 108 -13.49 14.18 2.89
C ARG A 108 -14.58 13.25 2.39
N ASN A 109 -14.46 11.92 2.68
CA ASN A 109 -15.48 10.93 2.29
C ASN A 109 -15.80 9.98 3.47
N PRO A 110 -16.60 10.45 4.46
CA PRO A 110 -16.99 9.64 5.61
C PRO A 110 -17.81 8.39 5.24
N GLU A 111 -18.55 8.41 4.13
CA GLU A 111 -19.29 7.23 3.66
C GLU A 111 -18.35 6.10 3.24
N ALA A 112 -17.25 6.43 2.56
CA ALA A 112 -16.23 5.45 2.21
C ALA A 112 -15.54 4.88 3.47
N ALA A 113 -15.19 5.75 4.44
CA ALA A 113 -14.60 5.31 5.70
C ALA A 113 -15.52 4.34 6.46
N ALA A 114 -16.81 4.64 6.54
CA ALA A 114 -17.82 3.75 7.15
C ALA A 114 -17.95 2.42 6.39
N ALA A 115 -17.89 2.44 5.06
CA ALA A 115 -17.94 1.22 4.25
C ALA A 115 -16.72 0.33 4.46
N ILE A 116 -15.51 0.93 4.57
CA ILE A 116 -14.25 0.24 4.87
C ILE A 116 -14.36 -0.45 6.24
N GLN A 117 -14.79 0.28 7.26
CA GLN A 117 -15.00 -0.27 8.61
C GLN A 117 -15.99 -1.42 8.60
N LYS A 118 -17.15 -1.23 7.97
CA LYS A 118 -18.20 -2.25 7.88
C LYS A 118 -17.74 -3.52 7.17
N ALA A 119 -16.84 -3.40 6.18
CA ALA A 119 -16.26 -4.53 5.47
C ALA A 119 -15.17 -5.26 6.30
N GLY A 120 -14.73 -4.72 7.42
CA GLY A 120 -13.64 -5.27 8.23
C GLY A 120 -12.28 -5.19 7.54
N PHE A 121 -12.11 -4.25 6.61
CA PHE A 121 -10.84 -4.03 5.93
C PHE A 121 -9.88 -3.27 6.85
N ASP A 122 -8.61 -3.66 6.79
CA ASP A 122 -7.53 -3.04 7.55
C ASP A 122 -7.16 -1.66 6.95
N VAL A 123 -6.98 -0.65 7.79
CA VAL A 123 -6.49 0.65 7.36
C VAL A 123 -5.06 0.84 7.83
N CYS A 124 -4.13 0.81 6.89
CA CYS A 124 -2.75 1.23 7.06
C CYS A 124 -2.67 2.73 6.71
N SER A 125 -2.02 3.53 7.57
CA SER A 125 -1.84 4.96 7.30
C SER A 125 -1.04 5.19 6.03
N HIS A 126 -1.58 6.02 5.13
CA HIS A 126 -0.90 6.50 3.93
C HIS A 126 -0.48 7.99 4.06
N GLY A 127 -0.23 8.40 5.30
CA GLY A 127 0.05 9.78 5.65
C GLY A 127 -1.21 10.64 5.80
N TRP A 128 -1.02 11.93 6.12
CA TRP A 128 -2.10 12.90 6.19
C TRP A 128 -2.65 13.23 4.81
N ARG A 129 -1.70 13.54 3.89
CA ARG A 129 -1.97 13.85 2.48
C ARG A 129 -1.11 12.98 1.58
N TRP A 130 -1.54 12.84 0.33
CA TRP A 130 -0.79 12.11 -0.69
C TRP A 130 0.31 12.97 -1.30
N ILE A 131 1.32 13.27 -0.49
CA ILE A 131 2.48 14.09 -0.83
C ILE A 131 3.78 13.34 -0.57
N LYS A 132 4.87 13.83 -1.14
CA LYS A 132 6.19 13.22 -1.02
C LYS A 132 6.85 13.66 0.29
N HIS A 133 7.04 12.76 1.20
CA HIS A 133 7.58 13.05 2.52
C HIS A 133 9.02 13.58 2.49
N TYR A 134 9.83 13.18 1.49
CA TYR A 134 11.20 13.68 1.35
C TYR A 134 11.29 15.19 1.00
N GLU A 135 10.19 15.80 0.60
CA GLU A 135 10.09 17.25 0.34
C GLU A 135 9.71 18.05 1.60
N LEU A 136 9.36 17.37 2.71
CA LEU A 136 8.94 17.99 3.96
C LEU A 136 10.14 18.22 4.89
N ASP A 137 10.10 19.30 5.68
CA ASP A 137 10.93 19.40 6.87
C ASP A 137 10.44 18.44 7.97
N GLU A 138 11.33 18.12 8.91
CA GLU A 138 11.04 17.11 9.95
C GLU A 138 9.84 17.50 10.84
N ALA A 139 9.66 18.78 11.14
CA ALA A 139 8.56 19.23 12.00
C ALA A 139 7.21 19.06 11.31
N THR A 140 7.14 19.41 10.04
CA THR A 140 5.96 19.24 9.19
C THR A 140 5.65 17.74 8.97
N GLU A 141 6.67 16.92 8.72
CA GLU A 141 6.48 15.47 8.56
C GLU A 141 5.91 14.83 9.83
N ARG A 142 6.45 15.20 11.01
CA ARG A 142 5.97 14.75 12.32
C ARG A 142 4.50 15.18 12.56
N GLU A 143 4.15 16.41 12.21
CA GLU A 143 2.77 16.89 12.32
C GLU A 143 1.83 16.09 11.41
N HIS A 144 2.24 15.80 10.17
CA HIS A 144 1.46 15.00 9.22
C HIS A 144 1.24 13.57 9.70
N ILE A 145 2.23 12.94 10.33
CA ILE A 145 2.07 11.62 10.96
C ILE A 145 0.96 11.66 12.02
N ARG A 146 0.98 12.63 12.92
CA ARG A 146 -0.04 12.79 13.98
C ARG A 146 -1.42 13.07 13.42
N LYS A 147 -1.51 13.99 12.46
CA LYS A 147 -2.78 14.28 11.76
C LYS A 147 -3.37 13.05 11.10
N ALA A 148 -2.55 12.26 10.41
CA ALA A 148 -2.98 11.03 9.77
C ALA A 148 -3.59 10.05 10.79
N ILE A 149 -2.90 9.81 11.90
CA ILE A 149 -3.39 8.93 12.97
C ILE A 149 -4.73 9.41 13.51
N THR A 150 -4.80 10.71 13.86
CA THR A 150 -6.02 11.30 14.43
C THR A 150 -7.21 11.18 13.48
N ALA A 151 -6.99 11.52 12.21
CA ALA A 151 -8.03 11.46 11.18
C ALA A 151 -8.51 10.03 10.93
N ILE A 152 -7.58 9.09 10.71
CA ILE A 152 -7.93 7.69 10.46
C ILE A 152 -8.70 7.11 11.66
N GLN A 153 -8.19 7.31 12.88
CA GLN A 153 -8.88 6.83 14.09
C GLN A 153 -10.28 7.42 14.24
N LYS A 154 -10.44 8.70 13.97
CA LYS A 154 -11.73 9.40 14.01
C LYS A 154 -12.71 8.82 12.98
N MET A 155 -12.24 8.54 11.75
CA MET A 155 -13.10 8.15 10.65
C MET A 155 -13.40 6.64 10.63
N THR A 156 -12.51 5.80 11.12
CA THR A 156 -12.64 4.33 11.08
C THR A 156 -12.89 3.71 12.45
N GLY A 157 -12.79 4.49 13.54
CA GLY A 157 -12.92 3.99 14.91
C GLY A 157 -11.66 3.31 15.47
N GLU A 158 -10.65 3.03 14.64
CA GLU A 158 -9.43 2.32 15.04
C GLU A 158 -8.18 3.11 14.65
N ARG A 159 -7.17 3.07 15.53
CA ARG A 159 -5.84 3.59 15.24
C ARG A 159 -5.19 2.74 14.15
N PRO A 160 -4.55 3.32 13.12
CA PRO A 160 -3.80 2.54 12.14
C PRO A 160 -2.60 1.84 12.79
N LEU A 161 -2.42 0.55 12.49
CA LEU A 161 -1.31 -0.26 13.00
C LEU A 161 -0.17 -0.41 12.00
N GLY A 162 -0.34 0.03 10.79
CA GLY A 162 0.67 0.06 9.74
C GLY A 162 0.89 1.47 9.18
N TRP A 163 2.08 1.69 8.64
CA TRP A 163 2.48 2.93 7.99
C TRP A 163 3.01 2.65 6.58
N TYR A 164 2.64 3.49 5.64
CA TYR A 164 3.22 3.63 4.32
C TYR A 164 2.98 5.07 3.84
N CYS A 165 3.96 5.75 3.26
CA CYS A 165 3.72 7.05 2.64
C CYS A 165 3.72 6.95 1.11
N ARG A 166 3.30 8.01 0.42
CA ARG A 166 3.46 8.12 -1.03
C ARG A 166 4.91 7.78 -1.40
N TYR A 167 5.15 7.07 -2.48
CA TYR A 167 6.49 6.74 -2.97
C TYR A 167 7.45 7.93 -2.80
N GLY A 168 8.41 7.75 -1.91
CA GLY A 168 9.35 8.78 -1.50
C GLY A 168 9.25 9.15 -0.01
N PRO A 169 9.51 8.18 0.92
CA PRO A 169 9.76 8.52 2.31
C PRO A 169 10.99 9.42 2.44
N SER A 170 11.05 10.25 3.47
CA SER A 170 12.27 10.95 3.85
C SER A 170 13.24 9.99 4.55
N VAL A 171 14.48 10.41 4.72
CA VAL A 171 15.44 9.66 5.55
C VAL A 171 15.02 9.59 7.02
N ASN A 172 14.10 10.45 7.45
CA ASN A 172 13.59 10.52 8.81
C ASN A 172 12.30 9.73 9.00
N THR A 173 11.53 9.43 7.95
CA THR A 173 10.17 8.88 8.04
C THR A 173 10.08 7.71 9.02
N ARG A 174 10.90 6.66 8.85
CA ARG A 174 10.83 5.48 9.71
C ARG A 174 11.12 5.81 11.17
N ARG A 175 12.13 6.64 11.45
CA ARG A 175 12.44 7.10 12.80
C ARG A 175 11.26 7.85 13.42
N LEU A 176 10.67 8.79 12.68
CA LEU A 176 9.53 9.59 13.15
C LEU A 176 8.29 8.73 13.44
N VAL A 177 8.00 7.74 12.59
CA VAL A 177 6.93 6.75 12.77
C VAL A 177 7.16 5.93 14.04
N MET A 178 8.39 5.51 14.29
CA MET A 178 8.76 4.76 15.50
C MET A 178 8.70 5.61 16.77
N GLU A 179 9.12 6.88 16.70
CA GLU A 179 9.04 7.83 17.81
C GLU A 179 7.59 8.14 18.19
N GLU A 180 6.70 8.30 17.22
CA GLU A 180 5.26 8.46 17.46
C GLU A 180 4.65 7.20 18.09
N GLY A 181 5.14 6.02 17.73
CA GLY A 181 4.78 4.73 18.31
C GLY A 181 3.40 4.23 17.92
N GLY A 182 3.06 3.04 18.43
CA GLY A 182 1.77 2.38 18.20
C GLY A 182 1.61 1.72 16.85
N PHE A 183 2.57 1.82 15.94
CA PHE A 183 2.61 1.05 14.70
C PHE A 183 3.28 -0.31 14.93
N LEU A 184 2.73 -1.35 14.33
CA LEU A 184 3.33 -2.69 14.33
C LEU A 184 4.37 -2.84 13.23
N TYR A 185 4.20 -2.13 12.11
CA TYR A 185 5.04 -2.24 10.92
C TYR A 185 5.02 -0.96 10.10
N ASP A 186 6.03 -0.80 9.27
CA ASP A 186 5.99 0.08 8.10
C ASP A 186 6.15 -0.72 6.80
N SER A 187 5.76 -0.11 5.67
CA SER A 187 5.81 -0.69 4.33
C SER A 187 6.64 0.11 3.35
N ASP A 188 7.41 1.10 3.83
CA ASP A 188 8.25 1.96 3.01
C ASP A 188 9.54 1.23 2.58
N TYR A 189 9.38 0.08 1.92
CA TYR A 189 10.46 -0.72 1.37
C TYR A 189 9.97 -1.64 0.25
N TYR A 190 10.79 -1.83 -0.78
CA TYR A 190 10.43 -2.55 -2.02
C TYR A 190 11.41 -3.66 -2.39
N GLY A 191 12.36 -3.96 -1.53
CA GLY A 191 13.52 -4.80 -1.85
C GLY A 191 13.46 -6.21 -1.31
N ASP A 192 12.30 -6.70 -0.86
CA ASP A 192 12.15 -8.07 -0.38
C ASP A 192 10.73 -8.62 -0.61
N GLU A 193 10.59 -9.94 -0.56
CA GLU A 193 9.34 -10.69 -0.69
C GLU A 193 8.88 -11.35 0.62
N LEU A 194 9.53 -11.02 1.73
CA LEU A 194 9.18 -11.42 3.09
C LEU A 194 9.32 -10.25 4.06
N PRO A 195 8.55 -10.21 5.15
CA PRO A 195 8.79 -9.25 6.22
C PRO A 195 10.15 -9.47 6.87
N PHE A 196 10.73 -8.42 7.41
CA PHE A 196 11.99 -8.48 8.13
C PHE A 196 12.09 -7.39 9.19
N TRP A 197 12.98 -7.60 10.15
CA TRP A 197 13.28 -6.62 11.18
C TRP A 197 14.44 -5.74 10.78
N VAL A 198 14.33 -4.45 11.10
CA VAL A 198 15.44 -3.49 11.08
C VAL A 198 15.63 -2.89 12.47
N THR A 199 16.84 -2.39 12.73
CA THR A 199 17.14 -1.65 13.95
C THR A 199 17.27 -0.17 13.63
N VAL A 200 16.56 0.67 14.36
CA VAL A 200 16.58 2.12 14.27
C VAL A 200 16.81 2.67 15.67
N ASP A 201 17.93 3.35 15.89
CA ASP A 201 18.31 3.90 17.21
C ASP A 201 18.20 2.85 18.34
N GLY A 202 18.66 1.62 18.06
CA GLY A 202 18.66 0.50 19.00
C GLY A 202 17.29 -0.13 19.26
N LYS A 203 16.24 0.26 18.53
CA LYS A 203 14.89 -0.29 18.64
C LYS A 203 14.51 -1.08 17.39
N ALA A 204 13.78 -2.18 17.61
CA ALA A 204 13.29 -3.01 16.51
C ALA A 204 12.10 -2.36 15.78
N GLN A 205 12.12 -2.41 14.46
CA GLN A 205 10.99 -2.06 13.59
C GLN A 205 10.74 -3.19 12.60
N LEU A 206 9.50 -3.64 12.49
CA LEU A 206 9.10 -4.59 11.46
C LEU A 206 8.84 -3.86 10.15
N VAL A 207 9.45 -4.35 9.09
CA VAL A 207 9.16 -3.93 7.71
C VAL A 207 8.34 -5.03 7.04
N VAL A 208 7.18 -4.69 6.52
CA VAL A 208 6.37 -5.53 5.63
C VAL A 208 6.49 -4.94 4.23
N PRO A 209 7.35 -5.47 3.36
CA PRO A 209 7.64 -4.87 2.06
C PRO A 209 6.40 -4.68 1.20
N TYR A 210 6.42 -3.66 0.34
CA TYR A 210 5.40 -3.39 -0.66
C TYR A 210 5.97 -3.62 -2.07
N SER A 211 5.12 -3.62 -3.09
CA SER A 211 5.56 -3.76 -4.48
C SER A 211 4.95 -2.65 -5.35
N VAL A 212 5.80 -1.94 -6.08
CA VAL A 212 5.38 -1.05 -7.17
C VAL A 212 5.34 -1.77 -8.51
N THR A 213 5.90 -2.98 -8.59
CA THR A 213 5.91 -3.80 -9.80
C THR A 213 4.53 -4.43 -10.04
N ASN A 214 3.95 -5.04 -8.99
CA ASN A 214 2.59 -5.60 -9.03
C ASN A 214 1.54 -4.53 -8.67
N ASN A 215 1.55 -3.43 -9.40
CA ASN A 215 0.75 -2.26 -9.10
C ASN A 215 0.06 -1.77 -10.38
N ASP A 216 -1.18 -1.34 -10.28
CA ASP A 216 -1.94 -0.82 -11.42
C ASP A 216 -1.43 0.53 -11.94
N GLY A 217 -0.50 1.17 -11.22
CA GLY A 217 0.29 2.30 -11.74
C GLY A 217 1.02 1.97 -13.03
N GLN A 218 1.26 0.69 -13.33
CA GLN A 218 1.80 0.21 -14.60
C GLN A 218 0.94 0.59 -15.81
N PHE A 219 -0.37 0.82 -15.64
CA PHE A 219 -1.22 1.38 -16.70
C PHE A 219 -0.75 2.77 -17.16
N GLY A 220 -0.08 3.51 -16.31
CA GLY A 220 0.52 4.81 -16.66
C GLY A 220 1.83 4.71 -17.44
N ALA A 221 2.54 3.59 -17.38
CA ALA A 221 3.90 3.45 -17.88
C ALA A 221 4.03 2.42 -19.03
N ALA A 222 3.77 1.15 -18.77
CA ALA A 222 4.12 0.06 -19.69
C ALA A 222 2.94 -0.79 -20.16
N ILE A 223 1.82 -0.76 -19.45
CA ILE A 223 0.65 -1.62 -19.66
C ILE A 223 -0.52 -0.80 -20.20
N GLY A 224 -1.09 -1.21 -21.34
CA GLY A 224 -2.19 -0.50 -22.00
C GLY A 224 -3.57 -1.14 -21.80
N THR A 225 -3.64 -2.45 -21.56
CA THR A 225 -4.89 -3.22 -21.52
C THR A 225 -5.05 -4.02 -20.24
N SER A 226 -6.29 -4.39 -19.91
CA SER A 226 -6.59 -5.30 -18.80
C SER A 226 -5.97 -6.67 -18.98
N ASP A 227 -5.84 -7.18 -20.21
CA ASP A 227 -5.20 -8.47 -20.51
C ASP A 227 -3.71 -8.44 -20.20
N GLN A 228 -3.02 -7.37 -20.56
CA GLN A 228 -1.62 -7.19 -20.25
C GLN A 228 -1.38 -7.12 -18.75
N TRP A 229 -2.19 -6.33 -18.02
CA TRP A 229 -2.09 -6.22 -16.58
C TRP A 229 -2.38 -7.55 -15.88
N PHE A 230 -3.48 -8.21 -16.26
CA PHE A 230 -3.82 -9.52 -15.73
C PHE A 230 -2.70 -10.52 -15.95
N SER A 231 -2.19 -10.65 -17.19
CA SER A 231 -1.14 -11.60 -17.50
C SER A 231 0.14 -11.33 -16.72
N PHE A 232 0.53 -10.06 -16.61
CA PHE A 232 1.72 -9.68 -15.87
C PHE A 232 1.63 -10.03 -14.36
N VAL A 233 0.53 -9.69 -13.71
CA VAL A 233 0.36 -9.92 -12.27
C VAL A 233 0.05 -11.40 -11.97
N ARG A 234 -0.68 -12.09 -12.86
CA ARG A 234 -0.89 -13.53 -12.79
C ARG A 234 0.44 -14.29 -12.87
N ASP A 235 1.30 -13.94 -13.82
CA ASP A 235 2.58 -14.62 -14.01
C ASP A 235 3.51 -14.43 -12.79
N ALA A 236 3.45 -13.25 -12.15
CA ALA A 236 4.13 -13.03 -10.88
C ALA A 236 3.56 -13.92 -9.76
N PHE A 237 2.23 -14.02 -9.65
CA PHE A 237 1.59 -14.92 -8.70
C PHE A 237 1.97 -16.39 -8.97
N ASP A 238 1.86 -16.86 -10.21
CA ASP A 238 2.15 -18.24 -10.59
C ASP A 238 3.62 -18.62 -10.32
N MET A 239 4.55 -17.66 -10.53
CA MET A 239 5.97 -17.82 -10.22
C MET A 239 6.18 -18.01 -8.71
N LEU A 240 5.69 -17.06 -7.90
CA LEU A 240 5.83 -17.08 -6.44
C LEU A 240 5.11 -18.27 -5.81
N TYR A 241 3.94 -18.67 -6.34
CA TYR A 241 3.21 -19.84 -5.89
C TYR A 241 3.99 -21.15 -6.16
N ARG A 242 4.65 -21.25 -7.32
CA ARG A 242 5.50 -22.40 -7.66
C ARG A 242 6.73 -22.46 -6.74
N GLU A 243 7.42 -21.34 -6.54
CA GLU A 243 8.57 -21.23 -5.64
C GLU A 243 8.18 -21.53 -4.19
N GLY A 244 6.98 -21.14 -3.79
CA GLY A 244 6.42 -21.35 -2.46
C GLY A 244 6.24 -22.80 -2.06
N ALA A 245 6.40 -23.76 -2.97
CA ALA A 245 6.48 -25.18 -2.63
C ALA A 245 7.69 -25.50 -1.74
N ASN A 246 8.79 -24.73 -1.87
CA ASN A 246 10.03 -24.93 -1.13
C ASN A 246 10.43 -23.69 -0.30
N ALA A 247 10.07 -22.51 -0.74
CA ALA A 247 10.41 -21.23 -0.12
C ALA A 247 9.21 -20.26 -0.18
N PRO A 248 8.21 -20.42 0.73
CA PRO A 248 7.02 -19.59 0.71
C PRO A 248 7.35 -18.09 0.79
N LYS A 249 6.57 -17.30 0.08
CA LYS A 249 6.76 -15.85 -0.05
C LYS A 249 5.47 -15.09 0.26
N MET A 250 5.56 -13.76 0.22
CA MET A 250 4.37 -12.91 0.15
C MET A 250 4.33 -12.14 -1.17
N MET A 251 3.13 -11.79 -1.60
CA MET A 251 2.87 -10.95 -2.76
C MET A 251 1.96 -9.79 -2.38
N SER A 252 2.34 -8.58 -2.75
CA SER A 252 1.49 -7.39 -2.63
C SER A 252 1.00 -6.98 -4.00
N VAL A 253 -0.30 -6.66 -4.12
CA VAL A 253 -0.92 -6.14 -5.34
C VAL A 253 -1.51 -4.76 -5.02
N GLY A 254 -0.96 -3.72 -5.65
CA GLY A 254 -1.39 -2.34 -5.44
C GLY A 254 -2.48 -1.91 -6.43
N LEU A 255 -3.54 -1.29 -5.92
CA LEU A 255 -4.72 -0.88 -6.66
C LEU A 255 -5.00 0.60 -6.37
N HIS A 256 -5.30 1.39 -7.41
CA HIS A 256 -5.75 2.77 -7.29
C HIS A 256 -7.15 2.91 -7.86
N MET A 257 -8.05 3.51 -7.11
CA MET A 257 -9.47 3.60 -7.47
C MET A 257 -9.69 4.33 -8.80
N ARG A 258 -8.86 5.35 -9.09
CA ARG A 258 -8.86 6.13 -10.35
C ARG A 258 -8.18 5.43 -11.53
N LEU A 259 -7.49 4.29 -11.30
CA LEU A 259 -6.86 3.49 -12.37
C LEU A 259 -7.63 2.20 -12.62
N ILE A 260 -7.40 1.16 -11.80
CA ILE A 260 -8.04 -0.15 -11.98
C ILE A 260 -9.56 -0.09 -11.72
N GLY A 261 -10.05 0.93 -11.03
CA GLY A 261 -11.48 1.15 -10.79
C GLY A 261 -12.28 1.48 -12.05
N HIS A 262 -11.66 1.78 -13.20
CA HIS A 262 -12.37 1.93 -14.47
C HIS A 262 -12.85 0.58 -15.00
N PRO A 263 -14.06 0.51 -15.64
CA PRO A 263 -14.68 -0.77 -16.02
C PRO A 263 -13.78 -1.69 -16.83
N ALA A 264 -13.16 -1.16 -17.88
CA ALA A 264 -12.31 -1.95 -18.76
C ALA A 264 -11.07 -2.53 -18.05
N ARG A 265 -10.52 -1.80 -17.06
CA ARG A 265 -9.36 -2.25 -16.28
C ARG A 265 -9.76 -3.19 -15.15
N ALA A 266 -10.91 -2.96 -14.53
CA ALA A 266 -11.44 -3.78 -13.44
C ALA A 266 -11.66 -5.24 -13.84
N VAL A 267 -11.95 -5.52 -15.13
CA VAL A 267 -12.03 -6.90 -15.68
C VAL A 267 -10.72 -7.65 -15.47
N GLY A 268 -9.57 -7.00 -15.61
CA GLY A 268 -8.27 -7.62 -15.35
C GLY A 268 -8.10 -8.02 -13.88
N LEU A 269 -8.54 -7.17 -12.96
CA LEU A 269 -8.55 -7.48 -11.52
C LEU A 269 -9.52 -8.61 -11.21
N GLU A 270 -10.73 -8.58 -11.74
CA GLU A 270 -11.72 -9.65 -11.56
C GLU A 270 -11.15 -11.01 -11.93
N ARG A 271 -10.53 -11.10 -13.10
CA ARG A 271 -9.88 -12.33 -13.58
C ARG A 271 -8.72 -12.78 -12.68
N LEU A 272 -7.96 -11.82 -12.11
CA LEU A 272 -6.88 -12.13 -11.18
C LEU A 272 -7.42 -12.71 -9.87
N LEU A 273 -8.47 -12.12 -9.30
CA LEU A 273 -9.10 -12.62 -8.09
C LEU A 273 -9.65 -14.04 -8.30
N ASP A 274 -10.33 -14.28 -9.42
CA ASP A 274 -10.86 -15.60 -9.78
C ASP A 274 -9.75 -16.62 -10.03
N HIS A 275 -8.60 -16.19 -10.58
CA HIS A 275 -7.44 -17.06 -10.78
C HIS A 275 -6.84 -17.49 -9.44
N ILE A 276 -6.58 -16.53 -8.55
CA ILE A 276 -5.99 -16.80 -7.24
C ILE A 276 -6.87 -17.73 -6.40
N GLN A 277 -8.20 -17.53 -6.41
CA GLN A 277 -9.15 -18.36 -5.65
C GLN A 277 -9.23 -19.83 -6.12
N LYS A 278 -8.72 -20.15 -7.31
CA LYS A 278 -8.65 -21.54 -7.80
C LYS A 278 -7.46 -22.32 -7.25
N HIS A 279 -6.54 -21.67 -6.56
CA HIS A 279 -5.33 -22.30 -6.04
C HIS A 279 -5.48 -22.64 -4.56
N GLU A 280 -5.20 -23.86 -4.19
CA GLU A 280 -5.09 -24.29 -2.80
C GLU A 280 -3.78 -23.77 -2.17
N GLY A 281 -3.73 -23.65 -0.86
CA GLY A 281 -2.53 -23.21 -0.17
C GLY A 281 -2.16 -21.74 -0.45
N VAL A 282 -3.13 -20.91 -0.72
CA VAL A 282 -3.00 -19.44 -0.81
C VAL A 282 -3.64 -18.80 0.41
N TRP A 283 -2.90 -17.95 1.09
CA TRP A 283 -3.42 -17.13 2.17
C TRP A 283 -3.66 -15.71 1.70
N VAL A 284 -4.87 -15.42 1.22
CA VAL A 284 -5.28 -14.04 0.93
C VAL A 284 -5.59 -13.35 2.26
N THR A 285 -4.90 -12.25 2.57
CA THR A 285 -4.95 -11.66 3.90
C THR A 285 -4.66 -10.16 3.93
N ARG A 286 -4.92 -9.53 5.09
CA ARG A 286 -4.57 -8.13 5.34
C ARG A 286 -3.10 -8.01 5.73
N ARG A 287 -2.50 -6.85 5.48
CA ARG A 287 -1.09 -6.60 5.85
C ARG A 287 -0.88 -6.66 7.36
N VAL A 288 -1.81 -6.16 8.14
CA VAL A 288 -1.75 -6.24 9.61
C VAL A 288 -1.70 -7.69 10.11
N ASP A 289 -2.36 -8.62 9.42
CA ASP A 289 -2.34 -10.04 9.80
C ASP A 289 -1.00 -10.71 9.42
N ILE A 290 -0.39 -10.30 8.30
CA ILE A 290 1.00 -10.69 7.96
C ILE A 290 1.95 -10.19 9.05
N ALA A 291 1.84 -8.93 9.47
CA ALA A 291 2.68 -8.35 10.51
C ALA A 291 2.53 -9.10 11.85
N ARG A 292 1.29 -9.33 12.29
CA ARG A 292 1.00 -10.09 13.54
C ARG A 292 1.53 -11.51 13.47
N HIS A 293 1.36 -12.18 12.34
CA HIS A 293 1.87 -13.53 12.13
C HIS A 293 3.40 -13.54 12.21
N TRP A 294 4.07 -12.60 11.54
CA TRP A 294 5.52 -12.51 11.53
C TRP A 294 6.09 -12.21 12.93
N ILE A 295 5.52 -11.26 13.64
CA ILE A 295 5.90 -10.94 15.04
C ILE A 295 5.85 -12.20 15.93
N LYS A 296 4.81 -13.03 15.74
CA LYS A 296 4.62 -14.26 16.52
C LYS A 296 5.60 -15.37 16.14
N THR A 297 5.85 -15.56 14.85
CA THR A 297 6.63 -16.70 14.33
C THR A 297 8.12 -16.40 14.17
N HIS A 298 8.45 -15.12 13.97
CA HIS A 298 9.82 -14.62 13.78
C HIS A 298 10.04 -13.38 14.67
N PRO A 299 10.00 -13.53 16.01
CA PRO A 299 10.22 -12.41 16.91
C PRO A 299 11.62 -11.81 16.70
N TYR A 300 11.75 -10.52 16.97
CA TYR A 300 13.03 -9.84 16.89
C TYR A 300 14.07 -10.53 17.81
N ALA A 301 15.21 -10.92 17.25
CA ALA A 301 16.26 -11.67 17.94
C ALA A 301 17.45 -10.81 18.37
N GLY A 302 17.26 -9.50 18.52
CA GLY A 302 18.30 -8.56 18.95
C GLY A 302 19.15 -7.99 17.80
N LYS A 303 18.87 -8.37 16.55
CA LYS A 303 19.58 -7.88 15.37
C LYS A 303 18.60 -7.72 14.20
N GLY A 304 18.68 -6.59 13.50
CA GLY A 304 17.96 -6.35 12.24
C GLY A 304 18.78 -6.79 11.02
N LEU A 305 18.11 -6.92 9.86
CA LEU A 305 18.81 -7.23 8.60
C LEU A 305 19.76 -6.10 8.14
N ASN A 306 19.56 -4.89 8.63
CA ASN A 306 20.41 -3.73 8.33
C ASN A 306 21.69 -3.66 9.20
N GLU A 307 21.96 -4.63 10.03
CA GLU A 307 23.15 -4.78 10.90
C GLU A 307 24.00 -5.97 10.42
#